data_373c8ad17655bfd9fb8912070983769e
#
_entry.id   373c8ad17655bfd9fb8912070983769e
#
_cell.length_a   1.000
_cell.length_b   1.000
_cell.length_c   1.000
_cell.angle_alpha   90.00
_cell.angle_beta   90.00
_cell.angle_gamma   90.00
#
_symmetry.space_group_name_H-M   'P 1'
#
loop_
_entity.id
_entity.type
_entity.pdbx_description
1 polymer ?
#
loop_
_entity_poly.entity_id
_entity_poly.type
_entity_poly.pdbx_seq_one_letter_code
_entity_poly.pdbx_strand_id
1 'polypeptide(L)'
;MAALDPIRVQGLRKRYASVDALKGISFQIDRGEMFGLIGPDGAGKTTTIRLLCGLLHPDGGEVRILGHDPVTSHRAITASVGYLSQRFSLYGDLSIDENVAFFAEIHGVRRYQDRRDRLLDMTQLTPFRHRLADRLSGGMKQKLALACTLVHEPEIIILDEPTTGVDPVSRREFWKLLSQFLEQGITILMSTPYLDEAERCHRIALLHEGEVLALDEPGRLRASLPGQWFEVVVEHPREAAARLARMAEGPRTYLFGDRLHIWLDRAQGDDARRQLDSALSATTMTPTMVREIAPSLEDVFIAKLTGTQAS
;
A
#
# COMPACT_ATOMS: atom_id res chain seq x y z
N MET A 1 29.31 -4.29 12.32
CA MET A 1 28.83 -4.45 10.92
C MET A 1 27.46 -3.79 10.87
N ALA A 2 27.23 -2.81 9.99
CA ALA A 2 25.90 -2.27 9.79
C ALA A 2 25.00 -3.42 9.31
N ALA A 3 23.81 -3.56 9.93
CA ALA A 3 22.84 -4.54 9.51
C ALA A 3 22.44 -4.22 8.06
N LEU A 4 22.50 -5.21 7.18
CA LEU A 4 22.07 -5.05 5.78
C LEU A 4 20.57 -4.82 5.76
N ASP A 5 20.13 -3.81 5.00
CA ASP A 5 18.72 -3.56 4.76
C ASP A 5 18.08 -4.83 4.15
N PRO A 6 16.96 -5.32 4.67
CA PRO A 6 16.27 -6.48 4.11
C PRO A 6 15.91 -6.30 2.64
N ILE A 7 15.48 -5.09 2.26
CA ILE A 7 15.17 -4.75 0.87
C ILE A 7 15.81 -3.40 0.53
N ARG A 8 16.58 -3.38 -0.57
CA ARG A 8 17.18 -2.17 -1.12
C ARG A 8 16.93 -2.09 -2.62
N VAL A 9 16.40 -0.97 -3.05
CA VAL A 9 16.09 -0.67 -4.46
C VAL A 9 16.77 0.64 -4.83
N GLN A 10 17.52 0.65 -5.95
CA GLN A 10 18.23 1.83 -6.41
C GLN A 10 18.04 2.03 -7.92
N GLY A 11 17.43 3.15 -8.32
CA GLY A 11 17.25 3.56 -9.70
C GLY A 11 16.54 2.52 -10.57
N LEU A 12 15.62 1.72 -9.97
CA LEU A 12 14.99 0.57 -10.63
C LEU A 12 14.12 1.00 -11.79
N ARG A 13 14.40 0.43 -12.98
CA ARG A 13 13.71 0.71 -14.23
C ARG A 13 13.11 -0.54 -14.83
N LYS A 14 11.92 -0.40 -15.41
CA LYS A 14 11.28 -1.47 -16.18
C LYS A 14 10.44 -0.89 -17.30
N ARG A 15 10.61 -1.44 -18.50
CA ARG A 15 9.86 -1.06 -19.70
C ARG A 15 9.15 -2.27 -20.29
N TYR A 16 7.93 -2.08 -20.73
CA TYR A 16 7.15 -3.05 -21.47
C TYR A 16 6.80 -2.43 -22.84
N ALA A 17 7.38 -2.94 -23.90
CA ALA A 17 7.23 -2.36 -25.25
C ALA A 17 7.46 -0.83 -25.26
N SER A 18 6.41 -0.02 -25.35
CA SER A 18 6.47 1.45 -25.37
C SER A 18 6.20 2.11 -24.02
N VAL A 19 5.87 1.34 -22.97
CA VAL A 19 5.47 1.89 -21.66
C VAL A 19 6.59 1.72 -20.65
N ASP A 20 7.05 2.82 -20.08
CA ASP A 20 7.96 2.82 -18.95
C ASP A 20 7.16 2.57 -17.67
N ALA A 21 7.11 1.31 -17.23
CA ALA A 21 6.38 0.90 -16.02
C ALA A 21 7.07 1.35 -14.73
N LEU A 22 8.42 1.50 -14.76
CA LEU A 22 9.22 2.09 -13.69
C LEU A 22 10.30 2.98 -14.29
N LYS A 23 10.41 4.20 -13.78
CA LYS A 23 11.26 5.27 -14.33
C LYS A 23 12.50 5.57 -13.48
N GLY A 24 12.90 4.65 -12.62
CA GLY A 24 14.10 4.81 -11.78
C GLY A 24 13.77 5.01 -10.30
N ILE A 25 12.88 4.20 -9.77
CA ILE A 25 12.46 4.27 -8.36
C ILE A 25 13.57 3.79 -7.42
N SER A 26 13.64 4.41 -6.23
CA SER A 26 14.61 4.07 -5.20
C SER A 26 13.94 4.12 -3.83
N PHE A 27 14.16 3.07 -3.02
CA PHE A 27 13.73 2.99 -1.63
C PHE A 27 14.48 1.87 -0.90
N GLN A 28 14.41 1.90 0.42
CA GLN A 28 14.91 0.82 1.27
C GLN A 28 13.87 0.50 2.35
N ILE A 29 13.90 -0.74 2.85
CA ILE A 29 13.00 -1.22 3.90
C ILE A 29 13.86 -1.75 5.02
N ASP A 30 13.56 -1.33 6.24
CA ASP A 30 14.28 -1.72 7.44
C ASP A 30 13.77 -3.07 7.99
N ARG A 31 14.57 -3.75 8.80
CA ARG A 31 14.17 -5.04 9.40
C ARG A 31 13.02 -4.86 10.39
N GLY A 32 12.02 -5.72 10.28
CA GLY A 32 10.81 -5.62 11.12
C GLY A 32 9.94 -4.41 10.78
N GLU A 33 10.10 -3.83 9.60
CA GLU A 33 9.27 -2.74 9.10
C GLU A 33 8.08 -3.27 8.30
N MET A 34 6.94 -2.61 8.42
CA MET A 34 5.84 -2.71 7.47
C MET A 34 5.89 -1.52 6.51
N PHE A 35 6.19 -1.79 5.26
CA PHE A 35 6.35 -0.79 4.21
C PHE A 35 5.26 -0.92 3.15
N GLY A 36 4.63 0.19 2.76
CA GLY A 36 3.57 0.25 1.76
C GLY A 36 4.03 0.82 0.42
N LEU A 37 3.79 0.10 -0.68
CA LEU A 37 3.81 0.65 -2.04
C LEU A 37 2.39 1.07 -2.40
N ILE A 38 2.12 2.38 -2.38
CA ILE A 38 0.78 2.93 -2.50
C ILE A 38 0.62 3.65 -3.84
N GLY A 39 -0.49 3.42 -4.51
CA GLY A 39 -0.78 4.13 -5.76
C GLY A 39 -1.91 3.49 -6.55
N PRO A 40 -2.44 4.19 -7.56
CA PRO A 40 -3.52 3.68 -8.40
C PRO A 40 -3.09 2.47 -9.24
N ASP A 41 -4.05 1.90 -9.95
CA ASP A 41 -3.76 0.86 -10.95
C ASP A 41 -2.83 1.43 -12.03
N GLY A 42 -1.85 0.62 -12.44
CA GLY A 42 -0.84 1.04 -13.40
C GLY A 42 0.33 1.87 -12.82
N ALA A 43 0.33 2.21 -11.53
CA ALA A 43 1.41 2.99 -10.91
C ALA A 43 2.78 2.28 -10.89
N GLY A 44 2.84 0.96 -11.13
CA GLY A 44 4.08 0.18 -11.11
C GLY A 44 4.24 -0.74 -9.90
N LYS A 45 3.28 -0.80 -8.98
CA LYS A 45 3.33 -1.59 -7.74
C LYS A 45 3.66 -3.08 -7.98
N THR A 46 2.81 -3.78 -8.74
CA THR A 46 3.00 -5.21 -9.08
C THR A 46 4.28 -5.44 -9.87
N THR A 47 4.67 -4.52 -10.77
CA THR A 47 5.94 -4.60 -11.49
C THR A 47 7.12 -4.57 -10.53
N THR A 48 7.11 -3.64 -9.56
CA THR A 48 8.12 -3.55 -8.52
C THR A 48 8.20 -4.85 -7.72
N ILE A 49 7.08 -5.35 -7.23
CA ILE A 49 7.02 -6.62 -6.46
C ILE A 49 7.59 -7.79 -7.27
N ARG A 50 7.23 -7.94 -8.53
CA ARG A 50 7.73 -9.03 -9.38
C ARG A 50 9.24 -8.94 -9.61
N LEU A 51 9.80 -7.74 -9.73
CA LEU A 51 11.25 -7.53 -9.81
C LEU A 51 11.94 -7.91 -8.49
N LEU A 52 11.37 -7.54 -7.35
CA LEU A 52 11.86 -7.94 -6.02
C LEU A 52 11.85 -9.46 -5.83
N CYS A 53 10.83 -10.14 -6.31
CA CYS A 53 10.73 -11.60 -6.24
C CYS A 53 11.58 -12.34 -7.30
N GLY A 54 12.33 -11.62 -8.16
CA GLY A 54 13.11 -12.23 -9.24
C GLY A 54 12.26 -12.87 -10.35
N LEU A 55 10.97 -12.53 -10.43
CA LEU A 55 10.05 -13.00 -11.47
C LEU A 55 10.17 -12.20 -12.77
N LEU A 56 10.84 -11.06 -12.72
CA LEU A 56 11.15 -10.20 -13.85
C LEU A 56 12.60 -9.73 -13.76
N HIS A 57 13.19 -9.43 -14.92
CA HIS A 57 14.50 -8.81 -15.01
C HIS A 57 14.33 -7.29 -15.10
N PRO A 58 15.08 -6.49 -14.33
CA PRO A 58 15.11 -5.04 -14.47
C PRO A 58 15.79 -4.65 -15.79
N ASP A 59 15.39 -3.51 -16.36
CA ASP A 59 16.06 -2.91 -17.51
C ASP A 59 17.11 -1.87 -17.08
N GLY A 60 17.17 -1.55 -15.79
CA GLY A 60 18.17 -0.69 -15.16
C GLY A 60 18.00 -0.59 -13.66
N GLY A 61 19.01 -0.11 -13.00
CA GLY A 61 19.05 -0.03 -11.53
C GLY A 61 19.43 -1.34 -10.86
N GLU A 62 19.30 -1.37 -9.55
CA GLU A 62 19.72 -2.49 -8.71
C GLU A 62 18.67 -2.83 -7.65
N VAL A 63 18.53 -4.13 -7.38
CA VAL A 63 17.71 -4.68 -6.30
C VAL A 63 18.56 -5.60 -5.43
N ARG A 64 18.45 -5.46 -4.11
CA ARG A 64 19.02 -6.39 -3.14
C ARG A 64 17.96 -6.80 -2.12
N ILE A 65 17.86 -8.11 -1.91
CA ILE A 65 17.00 -8.73 -0.88
C ILE A 65 17.93 -9.52 0.04
N LEU A 66 18.03 -9.13 1.30
CA LEU A 66 18.97 -9.73 2.26
C LEU A 66 20.42 -9.80 1.71
N GLY A 67 20.82 -8.78 0.93
CA GLY A 67 22.11 -8.72 0.25
C GLY A 67 22.21 -9.49 -1.06
N HIS A 68 21.22 -10.30 -1.42
CA HIS A 68 21.19 -11.09 -2.64
C HIS A 68 20.53 -10.37 -3.81
N ASP A 69 21.02 -10.59 -5.01
CA ASP A 69 20.34 -10.22 -6.24
C ASP A 69 19.23 -11.23 -6.56
N PRO A 70 17.96 -10.81 -6.65
CA PRO A 70 16.85 -11.74 -6.83
C PRO A 70 16.85 -12.48 -8.17
N VAL A 71 17.52 -11.94 -9.18
CA VAL A 71 17.62 -12.57 -10.50
C VAL A 71 18.63 -13.72 -10.49
N THR A 72 19.81 -13.49 -9.89
CA THR A 72 20.91 -14.46 -9.89
C THR A 72 20.89 -15.41 -8.70
N SER A 73 20.20 -15.06 -7.61
CA SER A 73 20.15 -15.80 -6.35
C SER A 73 18.74 -16.34 -6.02
N HIS A 74 17.98 -16.75 -7.04
CA HIS A 74 16.57 -17.14 -6.91
C HIS A 74 16.32 -18.14 -5.76
N ARG A 75 17.19 -19.12 -5.55
CA ARG A 75 17.06 -20.10 -4.47
C ARG A 75 17.15 -19.47 -3.07
N ALA A 76 18.02 -18.47 -2.89
CA ALA A 76 18.14 -17.76 -1.61
C ALA A 76 16.89 -16.91 -1.37
N ILE A 77 16.37 -16.26 -2.41
CA ILE A 77 15.15 -15.45 -2.33
C ILE A 77 13.95 -16.33 -1.97
N THR A 78 13.71 -17.43 -2.67
CA THR A 78 12.56 -18.32 -2.40
C THR A 78 12.63 -18.99 -1.03
N ALA A 79 13.81 -19.13 -0.44
CA ALA A 79 13.96 -19.66 0.92
C ALA A 79 13.66 -18.62 2.02
N SER A 80 13.82 -17.31 1.73
CA SER A 80 13.75 -16.26 2.74
C SER A 80 12.58 -15.30 2.53
N VAL A 81 11.88 -15.37 1.40
CA VAL A 81 10.78 -14.49 1.01
C VAL A 81 9.50 -15.28 0.82
N GLY A 82 8.46 -14.90 1.53
CA GLY A 82 7.10 -15.34 1.26
C GLY A 82 6.42 -14.35 0.32
N TYR A 83 5.93 -14.82 -0.83
CA TYR A 83 5.23 -13.98 -1.79
C TYR A 83 3.77 -14.37 -1.92
N LEU A 84 2.88 -13.44 -1.58
CA LEU A 84 1.45 -13.54 -1.81
C LEU A 84 1.07 -12.64 -3.00
N SER A 85 0.84 -13.25 -4.15
CA SER A 85 0.43 -12.53 -5.36
C SER A 85 -1.04 -12.11 -5.30
N GLN A 86 -1.42 -11.09 -6.04
CA GLN A 86 -2.80 -10.59 -6.16
C GLN A 86 -3.81 -11.71 -6.50
N ARG A 87 -3.39 -12.67 -7.30
CA ARG A 87 -4.17 -13.87 -7.62
C ARG A 87 -3.45 -15.10 -7.07
N PHE A 88 -3.46 -15.26 -5.76
CA PHE A 88 -2.88 -16.44 -5.14
C PHE A 88 -3.73 -17.67 -5.47
N SER A 89 -3.11 -18.67 -6.07
CA SER A 89 -3.78 -19.90 -6.48
C SER A 89 -3.70 -20.94 -5.36
N LEU A 90 -4.75 -21.02 -4.54
CA LEU A 90 -4.99 -22.18 -3.72
C LEU A 90 -5.51 -23.32 -4.60
N TYR A 91 -5.15 -24.56 -4.23
CA TYR A 91 -5.72 -25.74 -4.88
C TYR A 91 -7.10 -25.99 -4.29
N GLY A 92 -8.14 -25.69 -5.07
CA GLY A 92 -9.53 -25.70 -4.63
C GLY A 92 -10.04 -27.08 -4.21
N ASP A 93 -9.53 -28.10 -4.82
CA ASP A 93 -9.78 -29.53 -4.58
C ASP A 93 -9.01 -30.11 -3.38
N LEU A 94 -8.06 -29.37 -2.83
CA LEU A 94 -7.35 -29.70 -1.60
C LEU A 94 -8.01 -29.03 -0.39
N SER A 95 -8.00 -29.72 0.75
CA SER A 95 -8.37 -29.14 2.05
C SER A 95 -7.36 -28.09 2.52
N ILE A 96 -7.69 -27.37 3.60
CA ILE A 96 -6.78 -26.43 4.24
C ILE A 96 -5.46 -27.11 4.62
N ASP A 97 -5.52 -28.28 5.30
CA ASP A 97 -4.33 -29.04 5.68
C ASP A 97 -3.49 -29.46 4.48
N GLU A 98 -4.13 -29.95 3.41
CA GLU A 98 -3.45 -30.39 2.21
C GLU A 98 -2.82 -29.23 1.43
N ASN A 99 -3.46 -28.06 1.38
CA ASN A 99 -2.84 -26.87 0.80
C ASN A 99 -1.57 -26.48 1.57
N VAL A 100 -1.61 -26.42 2.91
CA VAL A 100 -0.41 -26.09 3.70
C VAL A 100 0.67 -27.16 3.52
N ALA A 101 0.31 -28.45 3.50
CA ALA A 101 1.25 -29.55 3.25
C ALA A 101 1.94 -29.42 1.89
N PHE A 102 1.17 -29.10 0.85
CA PHE A 102 1.69 -28.93 -0.51
C PHE A 102 2.72 -27.78 -0.59
N PHE A 103 2.41 -26.60 0.01
CA PHE A 103 3.36 -25.51 0.04
C PHE A 103 4.59 -25.80 0.90
N ALA A 104 4.43 -26.54 2.01
CA ALA A 104 5.56 -27.02 2.80
C ALA A 104 6.50 -27.94 1.98
N GLU A 105 5.93 -28.84 1.17
CA GLU A 105 6.70 -29.73 0.31
C GLU A 105 7.46 -28.97 -0.78
N ILE A 106 6.81 -28.02 -1.46
CA ILE A 106 7.46 -27.14 -2.47
C ILE A 106 8.69 -26.44 -1.87
N HIS A 107 8.58 -25.94 -0.62
CA HIS A 107 9.68 -25.27 0.07
C HIS A 107 10.65 -26.25 0.76
N GLY A 108 10.44 -27.57 0.66
CA GLY A 108 11.31 -28.58 1.26
C GLY A 108 11.24 -28.65 2.79
N VAL A 109 10.15 -28.17 3.40
CA VAL A 109 9.95 -28.16 4.86
C VAL A 109 9.46 -29.55 5.31
N ARG A 110 10.36 -30.35 5.88
CA ARG A 110 10.04 -31.74 6.27
C ARG A 110 9.22 -31.88 7.55
N ARG A 111 9.37 -30.96 8.52
CA ARG A 111 8.68 -30.97 9.82
C ARG A 111 7.82 -29.75 9.96
N TYR A 112 6.77 -29.68 9.17
CA TYR A 112 5.90 -28.49 9.10
C TYR A 112 4.66 -28.57 10.00
N GLN A 113 4.36 -29.74 10.61
CA GLN A 113 3.08 -29.99 11.30
C GLN A 113 2.83 -29.01 12.45
N ASP A 114 3.82 -28.82 13.34
CA ASP A 114 3.71 -27.88 14.46
C ASP A 114 3.56 -26.45 13.96
N ARG A 115 4.25 -26.12 12.86
CA ARG A 115 4.15 -24.81 12.23
C ARG A 115 2.77 -24.60 11.59
N ARG A 116 2.30 -25.60 10.86
CA ARG A 116 0.94 -25.60 10.29
C ARG A 116 -0.09 -25.34 11.39
N ASP A 117 -0.04 -26.11 12.48
CA ASP A 117 -1.03 -26.03 13.53
C ASP A 117 -1.02 -24.63 14.19
N ARG A 118 0.15 -24.05 14.45
CA ARG A 118 0.27 -22.64 14.90
C ARG A 118 -0.31 -21.65 13.89
N LEU A 119 -0.01 -21.78 12.60
CA LEU A 119 -0.53 -20.90 11.56
C LEU A 119 -2.05 -21.01 11.43
N LEU A 120 -2.61 -22.22 11.53
CA LEU A 120 -4.06 -22.43 11.49
C LEU A 120 -4.75 -21.85 12.72
N ASP A 121 -4.14 -21.94 13.90
CA ASP A 121 -4.67 -21.31 15.11
C ASP A 121 -4.65 -19.78 14.99
N MET A 122 -3.53 -19.19 14.58
CA MET A 122 -3.41 -17.74 14.38
C MET A 122 -4.44 -17.22 13.37
N THR A 123 -4.64 -17.93 12.26
CA THR A 123 -5.59 -17.59 11.20
C THR A 123 -7.03 -17.96 11.53
N GLN A 124 -7.28 -18.66 12.65
CA GLN A 124 -8.58 -19.18 13.07
C GLN A 124 -9.17 -20.19 12.06
N LEU A 125 -8.30 -20.93 11.37
CA LEU A 125 -8.70 -21.94 10.39
C LEU A 125 -8.73 -23.36 10.96
N THR A 126 -8.25 -23.60 12.17
CA THR A 126 -8.21 -24.91 12.84
C THR A 126 -9.54 -25.66 12.81
N PRO A 127 -10.73 -25.03 13.09
CA PRO A 127 -12.03 -25.74 13.02
C PRO A 127 -12.42 -26.20 11.62
N PHE A 128 -11.76 -25.66 10.59
CA PHE A 128 -12.12 -25.88 9.18
C PHE A 128 -11.04 -26.65 8.42
N ARG A 129 -10.02 -27.18 9.10
CA ARG A 129 -8.80 -27.77 8.50
C ARG A 129 -9.03 -28.82 7.42
N HIS A 130 -10.14 -29.57 7.50
CA HIS A 130 -10.51 -30.59 6.52
C HIS A 130 -11.47 -30.08 5.42
N ARG A 131 -11.82 -28.79 5.44
CA ARG A 131 -12.67 -28.19 4.41
C ARG A 131 -11.87 -27.92 3.15
N LEU A 132 -12.42 -28.25 1.98
CA LEU A 132 -11.84 -27.93 0.69
C LEU A 132 -11.72 -26.41 0.49
N ALA A 133 -10.60 -25.96 -0.12
CA ALA A 133 -10.34 -24.56 -0.32
C ALA A 133 -11.41 -23.86 -1.17
N ASP A 134 -12.03 -24.53 -2.14
CA ASP A 134 -13.12 -23.96 -2.94
C ASP A 134 -14.36 -23.64 -2.13
N ARG A 135 -14.56 -24.30 -0.99
CA ARG A 135 -15.69 -24.08 -0.09
C ARG A 135 -15.45 -23.04 0.99
N LEU A 136 -14.32 -22.34 0.95
CA LEU A 136 -13.99 -21.27 1.87
C LEU A 136 -14.54 -19.93 1.38
N SER A 137 -14.88 -19.04 2.33
CA SER A 137 -15.17 -17.64 2.01
C SER A 137 -13.90 -16.93 1.48
N GLY A 138 -14.06 -15.77 0.81
CA GLY A 138 -12.92 -14.97 0.32
C GLY A 138 -11.92 -14.64 1.42
N GLY A 139 -12.38 -14.20 2.58
CA GLY A 139 -11.51 -13.91 3.73
C GLY A 139 -10.81 -15.15 4.28
N MET A 140 -11.48 -16.32 4.31
CA MET A 140 -10.82 -17.57 4.71
C MET A 140 -9.78 -18.01 3.68
N LYS A 141 -10.05 -17.86 2.38
CA LYS A 141 -9.06 -18.15 1.31
C LYS A 141 -7.82 -17.27 1.47
N GLN A 142 -8.01 -16.00 1.79
CA GLN A 142 -6.90 -15.07 1.99
C GLN A 142 -6.05 -15.43 3.22
N LYS A 143 -6.69 -15.80 4.33
CA LYS A 143 -6.01 -16.30 5.53
C LYS A 143 -5.23 -17.59 5.26
N LEU A 144 -5.81 -18.52 4.51
CA LEU A 144 -5.14 -19.76 4.10
C LEU A 144 -3.94 -19.46 3.19
N ALA A 145 -4.11 -18.57 2.21
CA ALA A 145 -3.04 -18.15 1.32
C ALA A 145 -1.85 -17.55 2.11
N LEU A 146 -2.14 -16.72 3.11
CA LEU A 146 -1.11 -16.19 4.01
C LEU A 146 -0.44 -17.29 4.84
N ALA A 147 -1.19 -18.26 5.38
CA ALA A 147 -0.63 -19.38 6.12
C ALA A 147 0.30 -20.25 5.24
N CYS A 148 -0.10 -20.53 3.99
CA CYS A 148 0.73 -21.24 3.01
C CYS A 148 2.02 -20.46 2.69
N THR A 149 1.93 -19.13 2.56
CA THR A 149 3.09 -18.27 2.30
C THR A 149 4.08 -18.25 3.46
N LEU A 150 3.64 -18.54 4.68
CA LEU A 150 4.43 -18.48 5.90
C LEU A 150 4.99 -19.83 6.37
N VAL A 151 4.60 -20.92 5.75
CA VAL A 151 4.94 -22.29 6.23
C VAL A 151 6.45 -22.55 6.27
N HIS A 152 7.23 -21.91 5.41
CA HIS A 152 8.70 -22.04 5.31
C HIS A 152 9.50 -21.04 6.16
N GLU A 153 8.82 -20.27 7.04
CA GLU A 153 9.44 -19.29 7.97
C GLU A 153 10.25 -18.19 7.26
N PRO A 154 9.66 -17.45 6.33
CA PRO A 154 10.39 -16.40 5.63
C PRO A 154 10.75 -15.24 6.57
N GLU A 155 11.89 -14.57 6.29
CA GLU A 155 12.27 -13.33 6.98
C GLU A 155 11.50 -12.10 6.44
N ILE A 156 11.05 -12.19 5.20
CA ILE A 156 10.33 -11.13 4.49
C ILE A 156 9.04 -11.68 3.90
N ILE A 157 7.95 -10.93 4.03
CA ILE A 157 6.69 -11.19 3.34
C ILE A 157 6.43 -10.07 2.35
N ILE A 158 6.15 -10.43 1.10
CA ILE A 158 5.75 -9.51 0.04
C ILE A 158 4.30 -9.82 -0.35
N LEU A 159 3.43 -8.83 -0.22
CA LEU A 159 1.99 -8.96 -0.43
C LEU A 159 1.54 -8.02 -1.55
N ASP A 160 1.00 -8.59 -2.63
CA ASP A 160 0.51 -7.80 -3.77
C ASP A 160 -1.01 -7.65 -3.70
N GLU A 161 -1.48 -6.49 -3.24
CA GLU A 161 -2.90 -6.14 -3.04
C GLU A 161 -3.70 -7.20 -2.26
N PRO A 162 -3.25 -7.60 -1.07
CA PRO A 162 -3.78 -8.79 -0.38
C PRO A 162 -5.22 -8.66 0.09
N THR A 163 -5.77 -7.47 0.14
CA THR A 163 -7.11 -7.18 0.67
C THR A 163 -8.12 -6.79 -0.42
N THR A 164 -7.69 -6.76 -1.68
CA THR A 164 -8.59 -6.43 -2.81
C THR A 164 -9.70 -7.46 -2.94
N GLY A 165 -10.96 -6.98 -2.93
CA GLY A 165 -12.14 -7.86 -2.99
C GLY A 165 -12.49 -8.58 -1.68
N VAL A 166 -11.82 -8.26 -0.57
CA VAL A 166 -12.10 -8.81 0.76
C VAL A 166 -13.08 -7.90 1.51
N ASP A 167 -14.07 -8.49 2.17
CA ASP A 167 -15.04 -7.74 2.97
C ASP A 167 -14.37 -7.00 4.16
N PRO A 168 -14.99 -5.92 4.69
CA PRO A 168 -14.38 -5.08 5.72
C PRO A 168 -14.02 -5.82 7.03
N VAL A 169 -14.78 -6.86 7.40
CA VAL A 169 -14.52 -7.64 8.63
C VAL A 169 -13.29 -8.50 8.44
N SER A 170 -13.27 -9.28 7.35
CA SER A 170 -12.14 -10.13 6.98
C SER A 170 -10.86 -9.31 6.75
N ARG A 171 -10.98 -8.11 6.15
CA ARG A 171 -9.86 -7.17 5.98
C ARG A 171 -9.27 -6.76 7.32
N ARG A 172 -10.10 -6.40 8.32
CA ARG A 172 -9.65 -6.05 9.67
C ARG A 172 -8.92 -7.21 10.35
N GLU A 173 -9.43 -8.42 10.20
CA GLU A 173 -8.79 -9.63 10.76
C GLU A 173 -7.45 -9.92 10.08
N PHE A 174 -7.36 -9.75 8.77
CA PHE A 174 -6.12 -9.90 8.01
C PHE A 174 -5.03 -8.91 8.50
N TRP A 175 -5.41 -7.65 8.73
CA TRP A 175 -4.50 -6.65 9.28
C TRP A 175 -4.00 -7.00 10.68
N LYS A 176 -4.85 -7.57 11.54
CA LYS A 176 -4.43 -8.07 12.87
C LYS A 176 -3.38 -9.18 12.75
N LEU A 177 -3.54 -10.07 11.76
CA LEU A 177 -2.55 -11.11 11.50
C LEU A 177 -1.21 -10.51 11.05
N LEU A 178 -1.22 -9.55 10.14
CA LEU A 178 0.01 -8.88 9.72
C LEU A 178 0.73 -8.21 10.89
N SER A 179 0.00 -7.55 11.80
CA SER A 179 0.58 -6.96 13.02
C SER A 179 1.24 -8.01 13.90
N GLN A 180 0.62 -9.18 14.09
CA GLN A 180 1.22 -10.28 14.87
C GLN A 180 2.51 -10.83 14.25
N PHE A 181 2.59 -10.92 12.91
CA PHE A 181 3.81 -11.35 12.23
C PHE A 181 4.91 -10.28 12.31
N LEU A 182 4.53 -9.02 12.23
CA LEU A 182 5.44 -7.90 12.42
C LEU A 182 6.07 -7.91 13.84
N GLU A 183 5.26 -8.15 14.88
CA GLU A 183 5.71 -8.30 16.28
C GLU A 183 6.70 -9.47 16.45
N GLN A 184 6.62 -10.50 15.59
CA GLN A 184 7.58 -11.61 15.53
C GLN A 184 8.88 -11.24 14.78
N GLY A 185 9.01 -10.01 14.31
CA GLY A 185 10.21 -9.49 13.62
C GLY A 185 10.23 -9.75 12.11
N ILE A 186 9.13 -10.21 11.52
CA ILE A 186 9.03 -10.38 10.06
C ILE A 186 8.94 -9.01 9.40
N THR A 187 9.71 -8.80 8.34
CA THR A 187 9.63 -7.59 7.50
C THR A 187 8.51 -7.75 6.48
N ILE A 188 7.66 -6.74 6.33
CA ILE A 188 6.48 -6.81 5.45
C ILE A 188 6.53 -5.69 4.41
N LEU A 189 6.52 -6.07 3.14
CA LEU A 189 6.24 -5.17 2.03
C LEU A 189 4.86 -5.47 1.47
N MET A 190 4.01 -4.47 1.37
CA MET A 190 2.71 -4.65 0.74
C MET A 190 2.42 -3.58 -0.30
N SER A 191 1.69 -3.97 -1.35
CA SER A 191 1.09 -3.01 -2.27
C SER A 191 -0.41 -2.86 -1.99
N THR A 192 -0.93 -1.65 -2.17
CA THR A 192 -2.37 -1.39 -2.11
C THR A 192 -2.73 -0.11 -2.88
N PRO A 193 -3.90 -0.04 -3.53
CA PRO A 193 -4.43 1.23 -4.03
C PRO A 193 -5.16 2.04 -2.94
N TYR A 194 -5.38 1.46 -1.75
CA TYR A 194 -6.18 2.06 -0.69
C TYR A 194 -5.33 2.87 0.28
N LEU A 195 -5.59 4.16 0.38
CA LEU A 195 -4.84 5.09 1.25
C LEU A 195 -5.17 4.91 2.74
N ASP A 196 -6.35 4.38 3.09
CA ASP A 196 -6.71 4.01 4.46
C ASP A 196 -5.86 2.83 4.98
N GLU A 197 -5.39 1.97 4.10
CA GLU A 197 -4.45 0.90 4.45
C GLU A 197 -3.02 1.43 4.64
N ALA A 198 -2.64 2.44 3.89
CA ALA A 198 -1.34 3.10 4.00
C ALA A 198 -1.06 3.65 5.41
N GLU A 199 -2.11 4.14 6.11
CA GLU A 199 -2.02 4.63 7.49
C GLU A 199 -1.55 3.57 8.51
N ARG A 200 -1.57 2.29 8.14
CA ARG A 200 -1.13 1.17 8.99
C ARG A 200 0.33 0.80 8.79
N CYS A 201 0.96 1.32 7.75
CA CYS A 201 2.37 1.10 7.45
C CYS A 201 3.25 2.05 8.27
N HIS A 202 4.49 1.62 8.57
CA HIS A 202 5.49 2.49 9.21
C HIS A 202 5.94 3.58 8.24
N ARG A 203 6.33 3.19 7.03
CA ARG A 203 6.64 4.10 5.93
C ARG A 203 5.93 3.64 4.66
N ILE A 204 5.70 4.59 3.78
CA ILE A 204 5.07 4.37 2.49
C ILE A 204 5.83 5.06 1.38
N ALA A 205 5.80 4.46 0.20
CA ALA A 205 6.14 5.13 -1.06
C ALA A 205 4.86 5.35 -1.86
N LEU A 206 4.53 6.59 -2.16
CA LEU A 206 3.44 6.96 -3.05
C LEU A 206 3.94 6.85 -4.49
N LEU A 207 3.40 5.89 -5.24
CA LEU A 207 3.77 5.64 -6.63
C LEU A 207 2.72 6.20 -7.59
N HIS A 208 3.19 6.82 -8.66
CA HIS A 208 2.36 7.25 -9.77
C HIS A 208 3.15 7.16 -11.07
N GLU A 209 2.57 6.54 -12.10
CA GLU A 209 3.17 6.41 -13.44
C GLU A 209 4.66 5.98 -13.45
N GLY A 210 5.01 5.06 -12.57
CA GLY A 210 6.36 4.50 -12.47
C GLY A 210 7.37 5.35 -11.71
N GLU A 211 6.93 6.38 -11.00
CA GLU A 211 7.75 7.28 -10.20
C GLU A 211 7.33 7.27 -8.72
N VAL A 212 8.25 7.55 -7.80
CA VAL A 212 7.96 7.77 -6.39
C VAL A 212 7.70 9.26 -6.18
N LEU A 213 6.45 9.64 -5.92
CA LEU A 213 6.06 11.02 -5.64
C LEU A 213 6.48 11.48 -4.25
N ALA A 214 6.43 10.57 -3.28
CA ALA A 214 6.81 10.83 -1.89
C ALA A 214 7.13 9.51 -1.19
N LEU A 215 8.04 9.58 -0.20
CA LEU A 215 8.42 8.45 0.62
C LEU A 215 8.72 8.96 2.04
N ASP A 216 7.89 8.56 3.01
CA ASP A 216 8.09 8.84 4.45
C ASP A 216 7.05 8.09 5.28
N GLU A 217 7.04 8.32 6.59
CA GLU A 217 5.96 7.93 7.48
C GLU A 217 4.65 8.64 7.09
N PRO A 218 3.48 7.97 7.13
CA PRO A 218 2.19 8.58 6.78
C PRO A 218 1.93 9.91 7.50
N GLY A 219 2.24 9.96 8.80
CA GLY A 219 2.10 11.18 9.60
C GLY A 219 2.99 12.33 9.14
N ARG A 220 4.25 12.04 8.76
CA ARG A 220 5.19 13.05 8.24
C ARG A 220 4.78 13.55 6.87
N LEU A 221 4.28 12.67 6.01
CA LEU A 221 3.76 13.07 4.69
C LEU A 221 2.61 14.06 4.83
N ARG A 222 1.65 13.80 5.72
CA ARG A 222 0.56 14.74 6.01
C ARG A 222 1.08 16.06 6.57
N ALA A 223 2.00 16.01 7.52
CA ALA A 223 2.59 17.20 8.13
C ALA A 223 3.48 18.01 7.15
N SER A 224 3.91 17.41 6.03
CA SER A 224 4.73 18.07 5.03
C SER A 224 3.95 19.07 4.14
N LEU A 225 2.62 18.99 4.14
CA LEU A 225 1.79 19.93 3.41
C LEU A 225 1.72 21.28 4.18
N PRO A 226 2.19 22.37 3.61
CA PRO A 226 2.13 23.68 4.26
C PRO A 226 0.70 24.23 4.28
N GLY A 227 0.49 25.30 5.06
CA GLY A 227 -0.77 26.03 5.07
C GLY A 227 -1.88 25.38 5.88
N GLN A 228 -3.11 25.68 5.54
CA GLN A 228 -4.29 25.25 6.28
C GLN A 228 -5.34 24.62 5.37
N TRP A 229 -5.97 23.57 5.87
CA TRP A 229 -6.93 22.76 5.13
C TRP A 229 -8.33 22.89 5.75
N PHE A 230 -9.32 23.01 4.89
CA PHE A 230 -10.71 23.12 5.29
C PHE A 230 -11.57 22.11 4.52
N GLU A 231 -12.47 21.45 5.23
CA GLU A 231 -13.58 20.72 4.63
C GLU A 231 -14.79 21.64 4.56
N VAL A 232 -15.38 21.75 3.38
CA VAL A 232 -16.53 22.59 3.11
C VAL A 232 -17.63 21.77 2.46
N VAL A 233 -18.83 21.83 3.04
CA VAL A 233 -20.03 21.21 2.49
C VAL A 233 -20.93 22.30 1.90
N VAL A 234 -21.28 22.14 0.63
CA VAL A 234 -22.16 23.02 -0.12
C VAL A 234 -23.19 22.19 -0.89
N GLU A 235 -24.31 22.77 -1.27
CA GLU A 235 -25.39 22.08 -1.99
C GLU A 235 -24.91 21.56 -3.36
N HIS A 236 -24.06 22.36 -4.07
CA HIS A 236 -23.56 22.02 -5.41
C HIS A 236 -22.02 22.00 -5.44
N PRO A 237 -21.36 20.95 -4.89
CA PRO A 237 -19.90 20.96 -4.69
C PRO A 237 -19.10 21.02 -5.99
N ARG A 238 -19.57 20.40 -7.08
CA ARG A 238 -18.90 20.44 -8.39
C ARG A 238 -18.90 21.86 -8.99
N GLU A 239 -20.00 22.58 -8.84
CA GLU A 239 -20.12 23.94 -9.33
C GLU A 239 -19.27 24.90 -8.49
N ALA A 240 -19.25 24.74 -7.16
CA ALA A 240 -18.40 25.48 -6.26
C ALA A 240 -16.92 25.28 -6.58
N ALA A 241 -16.49 24.05 -6.75
CA ALA A 241 -15.11 23.72 -7.14
C ALA A 241 -14.72 24.41 -8.47
N ALA A 242 -15.59 24.33 -9.49
CA ALA A 242 -15.35 24.98 -10.78
C ALA A 242 -15.28 26.51 -10.70
N ARG A 243 -16.06 27.13 -9.83
CA ARG A 243 -16.03 28.60 -9.61
C ARG A 243 -14.75 29.00 -8.87
N LEU A 244 -14.38 28.29 -7.79
CA LEU A 244 -13.15 28.54 -7.03
C LEU A 244 -11.90 28.38 -7.91
N ALA A 245 -11.86 27.36 -8.76
CA ALA A 245 -10.74 27.10 -9.67
C ALA A 245 -10.55 28.17 -10.77
N ARG A 246 -11.58 28.98 -11.05
CA ARG A 246 -11.50 30.13 -12.01
C ARG A 246 -10.99 31.40 -11.41
N MET A 247 -10.85 31.50 -10.09
CA MET A 247 -10.33 32.68 -9.43
C MET A 247 -8.81 32.77 -9.66
N ALA A 248 -8.31 33.95 -10.06
CA ALA A 248 -6.90 34.15 -10.42
C ALA A 248 -5.92 33.84 -9.25
N GLU A 249 -6.36 34.08 -8.01
CA GLU A 249 -5.63 33.74 -6.79
C GLU A 249 -6.51 32.90 -5.85
N GLY A 250 -7.29 32.00 -6.43
CA GLY A 250 -8.19 31.13 -5.68
C GLY A 250 -7.46 30.04 -4.88
N PRO A 251 -8.11 29.54 -3.83
CA PRO A 251 -7.57 28.43 -3.06
C PRO A 251 -7.55 27.16 -3.92
N ARG A 252 -6.59 26.29 -3.66
CA ARG A 252 -6.60 24.97 -4.30
C ARG A 252 -7.78 24.17 -3.73
N THR A 253 -8.62 23.67 -4.61
CA THR A 253 -9.88 23.02 -4.24
C THR A 253 -9.96 21.64 -4.85
N TYR A 254 -10.24 20.65 -4.02
CA TYR A 254 -10.37 19.25 -4.40
C TYR A 254 -11.77 18.75 -4.04
N LEU A 255 -12.37 17.96 -4.94
CA LEU A 255 -13.71 17.41 -4.75
C LEU A 255 -13.62 16.01 -4.12
N PHE A 256 -14.22 15.83 -2.96
CA PHE A 256 -14.34 14.54 -2.25
C PHE A 256 -15.81 14.16 -2.09
N GLY A 257 -16.36 13.44 -3.08
CA GLY A 257 -17.76 13.05 -3.08
C GLY A 257 -18.70 14.26 -3.02
N ASP A 258 -19.35 14.49 -1.88
CA ASP A 258 -20.27 15.60 -1.59
C ASP A 258 -19.60 16.79 -0.88
N ARG A 259 -18.29 16.77 -0.73
CA ARG A 259 -17.51 17.77 0.03
C ARG A 259 -16.38 18.35 -0.80
N LEU A 260 -15.91 19.51 -0.38
CA LEU A 260 -14.70 20.13 -0.91
C LEU A 260 -13.62 20.13 0.16
N HIS A 261 -12.42 19.72 -0.20
CA HIS A 261 -11.21 20.05 0.54
C HIS A 261 -10.57 21.27 -0.09
N ILE A 262 -10.46 22.32 0.69
CA ILE A 262 -9.91 23.61 0.27
C ILE A 262 -8.57 23.81 0.97
N TRP A 263 -7.52 23.99 0.17
CA TRP A 263 -6.17 24.18 0.64
C TRP A 263 -5.70 25.60 0.41
N LEU A 264 -5.29 26.26 1.50
CA LEU A 264 -4.68 27.58 1.54
C LEU A 264 -3.20 27.42 1.91
N ASP A 265 -2.34 27.24 0.92
CA ASP A 265 -0.94 26.81 1.10
C ASP A 265 -0.04 27.86 1.75
N ARG A 266 -0.43 29.16 1.70
CA ARG A 266 0.35 30.29 2.21
C ARG A 266 -0.28 31.02 3.39
N ALA A 267 -1.48 30.63 3.80
CA ALA A 267 -2.22 31.30 4.86
C ALA A 267 -2.37 30.39 6.10
N GLN A 268 -2.40 31.00 7.27
CA GLN A 268 -2.55 30.27 8.54
C GLN A 268 -3.46 31.06 9.50
N GLY A 269 -4.12 30.37 10.43
CA GLY A 269 -4.95 30.95 11.46
C GLY A 269 -6.09 31.80 10.92
N ASP A 270 -6.32 32.97 11.53
CA ASP A 270 -7.40 33.88 11.17
C ASP A 270 -7.29 34.43 9.73
N ASP A 271 -6.08 34.47 9.19
CA ASP A 271 -5.84 34.89 7.81
C ASP A 271 -6.38 33.88 6.81
N ALA A 272 -6.13 32.61 7.05
CA ALA A 272 -6.67 31.49 6.22
C ALA A 272 -8.21 31.51 6.27
N ARG A 273 -8.78 31.71 7.45
CA ARG A 273 -10.24 31.77 7.61
C ARG A 273 -10.84 32.96 6.82
N ARG A 274 -10.26 34.13 6.90
CA ARG A 274 -10.71 35.28 6.12
C ARG A 274 -10.61 35.10 4.62
N GLN A 275 -9.51 34.49 4.15
CA GLN A 275 -9.33 34.16 2.73
C GLN A 275 -10.38 33.15 2.26
N LEU A 276 -10.65 32.12 3.06
CA LEU A 276 -11.68 31.14 2.75
C LEU A 276 -13.06 31.78 2.66
N ASP A 277 -13.44 32.56 3.65
CA ASP A 277 -14.76 33.20 3.71
C ASP A 277 -14.93 34.19 2.53
N SER A 278 -13.87 34.92 2.15
CA SER A 278 -13.85 35.77 0.97
C SER A 278 -14.05 34.98 -0.33
N ALA A 279 -13.31 33.88 -0.48
CA ALA A 279 -13.42 33.02 -1.67
C ALA A 279 -14.81 32.37 -1.80
N LEU A 280 -15.37 31.88 -0.69
CA LEU A 280 -16.71 31.29 -0.68
C LEU A 280 -17.79 32.34 -1.00
N SER A 281 -17.68 33.55 -0.44
CA SER A 281 -18.61 34.66 -0.73
C SER A 281 -18.60 35.03 -2.21
N ALA A 282 -17.43 35.03 -2.85
CA ALA A 282 -17.30 35.31 -4.29
C ALA A 282 -17.96 34.23 -5.18
N THR A 283 -18.19 33.02 -4.68
CA THR A 283 -18.91 31.98 -5.42
C THR A 283 -20.43 32.09 -5.35
N THR A 284 -20.99 33.00 -4.53
CA THR A 284 -22.42 33.12 -4.25
C THR A 284 -23.07 31.87 -3.66
N MET A 285 -22.28 30.94 -3.14
CA MET A 285 -22.76 29.73 -2.51
C MET A 285 -22.64 29.80 -1.00
N THR A 286 -23.69 29.38 -0.32
CA THR A 286 -23.72 29.36 1.15
C THR A 286 -23.27 27.96 1.62
N PRO A 287 -22.13 27.84 2.33
CA PRO A 287 -21.73 26.59 2.89
C PRO A 287 -22.67 26.20 4.03
N THR A 288 -23.04 24.90 4.09
CA THR A 288 -23.78 24.34 5.22
C THR A 288 -22.85 23.93 6.36
N MET A 289 -21.59 23.66 6.05
CA MET A 289 -20.54 23.35 7.03
C MET A 289 -19.18 23.82 6.52
N VAL A 290 -18.41 24.40 7.42
CA VAL A 290 -16.98 24.74 7.20
C VAL A 290 -16.23 24.32 8.46
N ARG A 291 -15.28 23.41 8.31
CA ARG A 291 -14.41 23.01 9.42
C ARG A 291 -12.96 22.93 8.97
N GLU A 292 -12.05 23.28 9.84
CA GLU A 292 -10.64 23.03 9.66
C GLU A 292 -10.37 21.54 9.83
N ILE A 293 -9.50 20.97 8.98
CA ILE A 293 -9.12 19.57 9.00
C ILE A 293 -7.60 19.43 8.92
N ALA A 294 -7.08 18.33 9.47
CA ALA A 294 -5.75 17.86 9.11
C ALA A 294 -5.83 17.21 7.71
N PRO A 295 -4.83 17.43 6.83
CA PRO A 295 -4.82 16.78 5.53
C PRO A 295 -4.75 15.26 5.65
N SER A 296 -5.43 14.58 4.77
CA SER A 296 -5.37 13.12 4.58
C SER A 296 -4.21 12.72 3.66
N LEU A 297 -3.90 11.43 3.55
CA LEU A 297 -2.96 10.94 2.55
C LEU A 297 -3.47 11.13 1.12
N GLU A 298 -4.79 11.18 0.91
CA GLU A 298 -5.39 11.52 -0.38
C GLU A 298 -5.06 12.96 -0.77
N ASP A 299 -5.15 13.89 0.18
CA ASP A 299 -4.77 15.29 -0.03
C ASP A 299 -3.26 15.41 -0.37
N VAL A 300 -2.41 14.64 0.33
CA VAL A 300 -0.97 14.55 0.01
C VAL A 300 -0.75 14.06 -1.42
N PHE A 301 -1.42 12.98 -1.79
CA PHE A 301 -1.26 12.38 -3.11
C PHE A 301 -1.67 13.37 -4.22
N ILE A 302 -2.83 14.01 -4.08
CA ILE A 302 -3.33 15.00 -5.05
C ILE A 302 -2.44 16.24 -5.09
N ALA A 303 -1.99 16.75 -3.93
CA ALA A 303 -1.10 17.91 -3.86
C ALA A 303 0.24 17.64 -4.57
N LYS A 304 0.81 16.44 -4.41
CA LYS A 304 2.04 16.04 -5.10
C LYS A 304 1.86 15.91 -6.61
N LEU A 305 0.73 15.35 -7.07
CA LEU A 305 0.41 15.29 -8.50
C LEU A 305 0.28 16.67 -9.15
N THR A 306 -0.44 17.58 -8.51
CA THR A 306 -0.66 18.93 -9.05
C THR A 306 0.57 19.82 -8.95
N GLY A 307 1.43 19.61 -7.95
CA GLY A 307 2.71 20.31 -7.80
C GLY A 307 3.76 19.90 -8.84
N THR A 308 3.72 18.64 -9.28
CA THR A 308 4.64 18.11 -10.31
C THR A 308 4.27 18.60 -11.72
N GLN A 309 3.00 18.97 -11.95
CA GLN A 309 2.54 19.51 -13.24
C GLN A 309 2.80 21.04 -13.38
N ALA A 310 3.21 21.74 -12.33
CA ALA A 310 3.44 23.19 -12.31
C ALA A 310 4.94 23.56 -12.40
N SER A 311 5.84 22.60 -12.59
CA SER A 311 7.27 22.76 -12.85
C SER A 311 7.61 22.17 -14.22
#